data_86fd02b59afb57a999db9aa58e8c405c
#
_entry.id   86fd02b59afb57a999db9aa58e8c405c
#
_cell.length_a   1.000
_cell.length_b   1.000
_cell.length_c   1.000
_cell.angle_alpha   90.00
_cell.angle_beta   90.00
_cell.angle_gamma   90.00
#
_symmetry.space_group_name_H-M   'P 1'
#
loop_
_entity.id
_entity.type
_entity.pdbx_description
1 polymer ?
#
loop_
_entity_poly.entity_id
_entity_poly.type
_entity_poly.pdbx_seq_one_letter_code
_entity_poly.pdbx_strand_id
1 'polypeptide(L)'
;LNYVLCPGPATAPETPDRAPAPAQQHRMAYWEWNATGNPVHPHVIVCVHGLSRQGRDFDVLARVLSQHARVVCPDVVGRGRSDWLADPMGYQIPQYAADMLALLAQLHQQAPITTLDWVGTSMGGLIGMGITGQPGLPLPVPVRRLVLNDVGPVIQWQALQRIGQYLGQPARFASLQQAADAMWAISTSFGPHTPAQWLELSRAMVRELPHSAGGGLA
;
A
#
# COMPACT_ATOMS: atom_id res chain seq x y z
N LEU A 1 -2.69 13.95 1.80
CA LEU A 1 -3.57 12.84 1.47
C LEU A 1 -4.35 13.16 0.20
N ASN A 2 -4.26 12.28 -0.77
CA ASN A 2 -4.90 12.38 -2.08
C ASN A 2 -5.60 11.06 -2.42
N TYR A 3 -6.34 11.04 -3.52
CA TYR A 3 -7.05 9.85 -3.99
C TYR A 3 -6.90 9.69 -5.50
N VAL A 4 -6.85 8.45 -5.94
CA VAL A 4 -6.95 8.04 -7.34
C VAL A 4 -8.14 7.09 -7.51
N LEU A 5 -8.86 7.24 -8.63
CA LEU A 5 -9.92 6.32 -9.00
C LEU A 5 -9.32 5.14 -9.77
N CYS A 6 -9.50 3.95 -9.22
CA CYS A 6 -8.94 2.71 -9.76
C CYS A 6 -10.03 1.84 -10.39
N PRO A 7 -9.72 1.06 -11.43
CA PRO A 7 -10.62 0.05 -11.97
C PRO A 7 -10.81 -1.08 -10.94
N GLY A 8 -12.03 -1.54 -10.74
CA GLY A 8 -12.28 -2.73 -9.92
C GLY A 8 -11.88 -4.01 -10.63
N PRO A 9 -11.91 -5.15 -9.91
CA PRO A 9 -11.62 -6.45 -10.48
C PRO A 9 -12.49 -6.73 -11.71
N ALA A 10 -11.88 -7.31 -12.75
CA ALA A 10 -12.65 -7.77 -13.89
C ALA A 10 -13.63 -8.86 -13.44
N THR A 11 -14.92 -8.62 -13.60
CA THR A 11 -15.94 -9.65 -13.35
C THR A 11 -15.97 -10.61 -14.53
N ALA A 12 -15.80 -11.90 -14.27
CA ALA A 12 -16.08 -12.91 -15.30
C ALA A 12 -17.55 -12.77 -15.76
N PRO A 13 -17.85 -12.91 -17.05
CA PRO A 13 -19.25 -12.90 -17.50
C PRO A 13 -19.99 -14.05 -16.83
N GLU A 14 -21.16 -13.77 -16.24
CA GLU A 14 -22.01 -14.79 -15.59
C GLU A 14 -22.48 -15.86 -16.59
N THR A 15 -22.50 -15.53 -17.87
CA THR A 15 -22.80 -16.45 -18.99
C THR A 15 -21.99 -16.05 -20.22
N PRO A 16 -21.65 -16.99 -21.14
CA PRO A 16 -20.85 -16.69 -22.35
C PRO A 16 -21.40 -15.58 -23.22
N ASP A 17 -22.72 -15.36 -23.22
CA ASP A 17 -23.42 -14.42 -24.09
C ASP A 17 -23.70 -13.05 -23.44
N ARG A 18 -23.33 -12.85 -22.17
CA ARG A 18 -23.55 -11.58 -21.48
C ARG A 18 -22.26 -10.78 -21.43
N ALA A 19 -22.31 -9.53 -21.88
CA ALA A 19 -21.21 -8.60 -21.70
C ALA A 19 -20.85 -8.48 -20.20
N PRO A 20 -19.56 -8.47 -19.84
CA PRO A 20 -19.16 -8.30 -18.45
C PRO A 20 -19.77 -7.02 -17.88
N ALA A 21 -20.27 -7.09 -16.67
CA ALA A 21 -20.73 -5.89 -15.95
C ALA A 21 -19.57 -4.87 -15.85
N PRO A 22 -19.84 -3.56 -15.94
CA PRO A 22 -18.79 -2.57 -15.79
C PRO A 22 -18.10 -2.79 -14.45
N ALA A 23 -16.76 -2.88 -14.48
CA ALA A 23 -15.96 -3.06 -13.27
C ALA A 23 -16.28 -1.95 -12.27
N GLN A 24 -16.64 -2.32 -11.05
CA GLN A 24 -16.95 -1.36 -10.00
C GLN A 24 -15.66 -0.61 -9.64
N GLN A 25 -15.65 0.71 -9.83
CA GLN A 25 -14.50 1.53 -9.46
C GLN A 25 -14.38 1.67 -7.94
N HIS A 26 -13.16 1.87 -7.47
CA HIS A 26 -12.88 2.16 -6.08
C HIS A 26 -11.79 3.25 -5.97
N ARG A 27 -11.76 3.94 -4.83
CA ARG A 27 -10.76 4.98 -4.56
C ARG A 27 -9.58 4.37 -3.81
N MET A 28 -8.38 4.61 -4.30
CA MET A 28 -7.16 4.33 -3.57
C MET A 28 -6.58 5.63 -3.03
N ALA A 29 -6.35 5.68 -1.71
CA ALA A 29 -5.71 6.80 -1.05
C ALA A 29 -4.19 6.74 -1.24
N TYR A 30 -3.54 7.91 -1.32
CA TYR A 30 -2.09 7.99 -1.28
C TYR A 30 -1.62 9.25 -0.56
N TRP A 31 -0.47 9.14 0.07
CA TRP A 31 0.23 10.22 0.75
C TRP A 31 1.38 10.67 -0.12
N GLU A 32 1.61 11.98 -0.19
CA GLU A 32 2.69 12.55 -1.00
C GLU A 32 3.53 13.49 -0.17
N TRP A 33 4.84 13.37 -0.31
CA TRP A 33 5.85 14.26 0.26
C TRP A 33 6.71 14.82 -0.87
N ASN A 34 6.90 16.14 -0.85
CA ASN A 34 7.75 16.83 -1.80
C ASN A 34 8.38 18.06 -1.13
N ALA A 35 9.63 17.97 -0.78
CA ALA A 35 10.42 19.04 -0.18
C ALA A 35 11.52 19.55 -1.14
N THR A 36 11.41 19.24 -2.44
CA THR A 36 12.40 19.65 -3.46
C THR A 36 12.33 21.14 -3.82
N GLY A 37 11.29 21.84 -3.39
CA GLY A 37 10.99 23.21 -3.85
C GLY A 37 10.35 23.28 -5.24
N ASN A 38 10.22 22.15 -5.94
CA ASN A 38 9.54 22.05 -7.24
C ASN A 38 8.29 21.16 -7.11
N PRO A 39 7.07 21.72 -7.13
CA PRO A 39 5.84 20.92 -6.97
C PRO A 39 5.61 19.91 -8.10
N VAL A 40 6.21 20.11 -9.26
CA VAL A 40 6.13 19.23 -10.43
C VAL A 40 7.44 18.47 -10.66
N HIS A 41 8.19 18.17 -9.59
CA HIS A 41 9.48 17.49 -9.72
C HIS A 41 9.33 16.16 -10.48
N PRO A 42 10.14 15.94 -11.55
CA PRO A 42 9.90 14.83 -12.50
C PRO A 42 10.36 13.46 -12.01
N HIS A 43 11.10 13.38 -10.91
CA HIS A 43 11.51 12.12 -10.28
C HIS A 43 10.46 11.75 -9.23
N VAL A 44 9.85 10.59 -9.39
CA VAL A 44 8.88 10.01 -8.45
C VAL A 44 9.44 8.74 -7.82
N ILE A 45 9.29 8.61 -6.52
CA ILE A 45 9.58 7.38 -5.77
C ILE A 45 8.26 6.87 -5.19
N VAL A 46 7.84 5.67 -5.59
CA VAL A 46 6.65 5.02 -5.02
C VAL A 46 7.07 4.06 -3.93
N CYS A 47 6.50 4.21 -2.72
CA CYS A 47 6.78 3.36 -1.57
C CYS A 47 5.53 2.55 -1.23
N VAL A 48 5.55 1.23 -1.43
CA VAL A 48 4.40 0.35 -1.27
C VAL A 48 4.58 -0.61 -0.10
N HIS A 49 3.61 -0.60 0.78
CA HIS A 49 3.63 -1.30 2.08
C HIS A 49 3.36 -2.81 1.99
N GLY A 50 3.60 -3.51 3.10
CA GLY A 50 3.31 -4.93 3.28
C GLY A 50 1.81 -5.23 3.47
N LEU A 51 1.46 -6.51 3.48
CA LEU A 51 0.09 -7.03 3.42
C LEU A 51 -0.88 -6.42 4.44
N SER A 52 -0.49 -6.35 5.71
CA SER A 52 -1.30 -5.84 6.83
C SER A 52 -0.96 -4.41 7.23
N ARG A 53 -0.20 -3.69 6.41
CA ARG A 53 0.32 -2.35 6.71
C ARG A 53 -0.36 -1.29 5.82
N GLN A 54 0.16 -0.07 5.84
CA GLN A 54 -0.36 1.07 5.07
C GLN A 54 0.76 2.06 4.71
N GLY A 55 0.47 3.04 3.87
CA GLY A 55 1.44 4.00 3.32
C GLY A 55 2.19 4.82 4.37
N ARG A 56 1.60 5.06 5.55
CA ARG A 56 2.24 5.83 6.63
C ARG A 56 3.42 5.12 7.30
N ASP A 57 3.65 3.82 7.01
CA ASP A 57 4.87 3.12 7.41
C ASP A 57 6.14 3.78 6.86
N PHE A 58 6.00 4.48 5.75
CA PHE A 58 7.10 5.15 5.08
C PHE A 58 7.33 6.60 5.50
N ASP A 59 6.59 7.15 6.48
CA ASP A 59 6.66 8.57 6.84
C ASP A 59 8.07 9.09 7.08
N VAL A 60 8.89 8.31 7.79
CA VAL A 60 10.29 8.69 8.09
C VAL A 60 11.14 8.64 6.82
N LEU A 61 11.06 7.57 6.06
CA LEU A 61 11.79 7.40 4.80
C LEU A 61 11.34 8.46 3.77
N ALA A 62 10.02 8.68 3.66
CA ALA A 62 9.46 9.64 2.73
C ALA A 62 9.94 11.06 2.99
N ARG A 63 10.03 11.48 4.25
CA ARG A 63 10.59 12.81 4.61
C ARG A 63 12.03 12.98 4.16
N VAL A 64 12.86 11.93 4.29
CA VAL A 64 14.25 11.98 3.86
C VAL A 64 14.35 12.04 2.33
N LEU A 65 13.67 11.13 1.64
CA LEU A 65 13.73 11.03 0.18
C LEU A 65 13.05 12.23 -0.51
N SER A 66 12.09 12.89 0.14
CA SER A 66 11.36 14.03 -0.42
C SER A 66 12.23 15.27 -0.69
N GLN A 67 13.44 15.31 -0.14
CA GLN A 67 14.42 16.36 -0.45
C GLN A 67 14.91 16.28 -1.93
N HIS A 68 14.75 15.11 -2.57
CA HIS A 68 15.33 14.83 -3.89
C HIS A 68 14.31 14.31 -4.92
N ALA A 69 13.07 14.02 -4.50
CA ALA A 69 12.04 13.46 -5.35
C ALA A 69 10.64 13.73 -4.78
N ARG A 70 9.61 13.53 -5.58
CA ARG A 70 8.23 13.36 -5.11
C ARG A 70 8.10 11.94 -4.59
N VAL A 71 7.80 11.77 -3.31
CA VAL A 71 7.62 10.45 -2.69
C VAL A 71 6.15 10.18 -2.50
N VAL A 72 5.66 9.08 -3.04
CA VAL A 72 4.25 8.72 -3.06
C VAL A 72 4.07 7.37 -2.35
N CYS A 73 3.25 7.35 -1.31
CA CYS A 73 3.01 6.17 -0.48
C CYS A 73 1.50 5.85 -0.52
N PRO A 74 1.06 4.94 -1.41
CA PRO A 74 -0.34 4.54 -1.47
C PRO A 74 -0.72 3.67 -0.28
N ASP A 75 -1.98 3.76 0.11
CA ASP A 75 -2.67 2.75 0.90
C ASP A 75 -3.29 1.76 -0.09
N VAL A 76 -2.74 0.57 -0.23
CA VAL A 76 -3.26 -0.44 -1.16
C VAL A 76 -4.72 -0.73 -0.82
N VAL A 77 -5.58 -0.95 -1.82
CA VAL A 77 -7.02 -1.18 -1.65
C VAL A 77 -7.33 -2.13 -0.48
N GLY A 78 -8.30 -1.76 0.35
CA GLY A 78 -8.66 -2.46 1.58
C GLY A 78 -7.76 -2.14 2.79
N ARG A 79 -6.85 -1.16 2.69
CA ARG A 79 -5.96 -0.74 3.80
C ARG A 79 -6.02 0.78 3.95
N GLY A 80 -5.65 1.24 5.14
CA GLY A 80 -5.54 2.65 5.46
C GLY A 80 -6.80 3.44 5.16
N ARG A 81 -6.69 4.41 4.26
CA ARG A 81 -7.77 5.31 3.83
C ARG A 81 -8.39 4.94 2.48
N SER A 82 -7.95 3.85 1.88
CA SER A 82 -8.51 3.34 0.63
C SER A 82 -9.87 2.66 0.83
N ASP A 83 -10.67 2.62 -0.22
CA ASP A 83 -11.92 1.88 -0.23
C ASP A 83 -11.66 0.37 -0.10
N TRP A 84 -12.70 -0.38 0.23
CA TRP A 84 -12.68 -1.84 0.29
C TRP A 84 -13.38 -2.41 -0.95
N LEU A 85 -12.87 -3.54 -1.45
CA LEU A 85 -13.54 -4.27 -2.51
C LEU A 85 -14.73 -5.04 -1.94
N ALA A 86 -15.83 -5.05 -2.69
CA ALA A 86 -17.02 -5.81 -2.32
C ALA A 86 -16.78 -7.33 -2.39
N ASP A 87 -15.99 -7.78 -3.38
CA ASP A 87 -15.60 -9.18 -3.53
C ASP A 87 -14.21 -9.41 -2.90
N PRO A 88 -14.13 -10.23 -1.83
CA PRO A 88 -12.85 -10.59 -1.22
C PRO A 88 -11.85 -11.27 -2.18
N MET A 89 -12.33 -11.93 -3.23
CA MET A 89 -11.48 -12.58 -4.24
C MET A 89 -10.73 -11.57 -5.12
N GLY A 90 -11.12 -10.31 -5.10
CA GLY A 90 -10.43 -9.23 -5.79
C GLY A 90 -9.10 -8.80 -5.14
N TYR A 91 -8.81 -9.19 -3.90
CA TYR A 91 -7.58 -8.84 -3.20
C TYR A 91 -6.39 -9.68 -3.68
N GLN A 92 -5.91 -9.39 -4.89
CA GLN A 92 -4.85 -10.13 -5.57
C GLN A 92 -3.81 -9.21 -6.20
N ILE A 93 -2.60 -9.71 -6.42
CA ILE A 93 -1.50 -8.94 -7.02
C ILE A 93 -1.87 -8.28 -8.35
N PRO A 94 -2.59 -8.92 -9.30
CA PRO A 94 -3.00 -8.25 -10.54
C PRO A 94 -3.88 -7.02 -10.30
N GLN A 95 -4.82 -7.07 -9.35
CA GLN A 95 -5.63 -5.90 -8.98
C GLN A 95 -4.77 -4.79 -8.39
N TYR A 96 -3.87 -5.13 -7.46
CA TYR A 96 -2.97 -4.15 -6.87
C TYR A 96 -2.05 -3.50 -7.92
N ALA A 97 -1.59 -4.27 -8.90
CA ALA A 97 -0.81 -3.74 -10.02
C ALA A 97 -1.63 -2.78 -10.88
N ALA A 98 -2.89 -3.12 -11.19
CA ALA A 98 -3.79 -2.24 -11.93
C ALA A 98 -4.03 -0.91 -11.18
N ASP A 99 -4.22 -0.96 -9.87
CA ASP A 99 -4.37 0.24 -9.02
C ASP A 99 -3.12 1.12 -9.06
N MET A 100 -1.92 0.52 -9.00
CA MET A 100 -0.67 1.26 -9.10
C MET A 100 -0.47 1.89 -10.49
N LEU A 101 -0.87 1.21 -11.56
CA LEU A 101 -0.83 1.77 -12.91
C LEU A 101 -1.77 2.98 -13.02
N ALA A 102 -2.97 2.91 -12.46
CA ALA A 102 -3.90 4.04 -12.40
C ALA A 102 -3.30 5.23 -11.62
N LEU A 103 -2.65 4.96 -10.49
CA LEU A 103 -1.95 5.98 -9.71
C LEU A 103 -0.83 6.64 -10.52
N LEU A 104 0.03 5.85 -11.15
CA LEU A 104 1.14 6.37 -11.96
C LEU A 104 0.65 7.18 -13.15
N ALA A 105 -0.43 6.76 -13.81
CA ALA A 105 -1.06 7.49 -14.89
C ALA A 105 -1.59 8.85 -14.41
N GLN A 106 -2.30 8.91 -13.29
CA GLN A 106 -2.78 10.16 -12.70
C GLN A 106 -1.64 11.10 -12.33
N LEU A 107 -0.60 10.60 -11.67
CA LEU A 107 0.57 11.41 -11.28
C LEU A 107 1.29 11.98 -12.50
N HIS A 108 1.42 11.19 -13.57
CA HIS A 108 2.06 11.61 -14.82
C HIS A 108 1.24 12.67 -15.56
N GLN A 109 -0.10 12.56 -15.52
CA GLN A 109 -1.00 13.60 -16.07
C GLN A 109 -0.91 14.92 -15.31
N GLN A 110 -0.77 14.85 -13.98
CA GLN A 110 -0.63 16.05 -13.14
C GLN A 110 0.73 16.72 -13.30
N ALA A 111 1.78 15.93 -13.38
CA ALA A 111 3.16 16.39 -13.59
C ALA A 111 3.98 15.29 -14.26
N PRO A 112 4.57 15.53 -15.44
CA PRO A 112 5.30 14.51 -16.18
C PRO A 112 6.38 13.82 -15.36
N ILE A 113 6.31 12.48 -15.27
CA ILE A 113 7.31 11.65 -14.63
C ILE A 113 8.37 11.30 -15.68
N THR A 114 9.63 11.59 -15.41
CA THR A 114 10.77 11.21 -16.25
C THR A 114 11.68 10.18 -15.59
N THR A 115 11.55 10.03 -14.27
CA THR A 115 12.31 9.05 -13.49
C THR A 115 11.38 8.43 -12.45
N LEU A 116 11.32 7.09 -12.44
CA LEU A 116 10.49 6.34 -11.51
C LEU A 116 11.37 5.33 -10.74
N ASP A 117 11.35 5.43 -9.42
CA ASP A 117 11.94 4.44 -8.52
C ASP A 117 10.82 3.79 -7.67
N TRP A 118 11.03 2.56 -7.24
CA TRP A 118 10.07 1.80 -6.45
C TRP A 118 10.73 1.21 -5.21
N VAL A 119 10.09 1.39 -4.07
CA VAL A 119 10.45 0.77 -2.79
C VAL A 119 9.27 -0.07 -2.34
N GLY A 120 9.43 -1.38 -2.30
CA GLY A 120 8.36 -2.30 -1.91
C GLY A 120 8.72 -3.14 -0.72
N THR A 121 7.90 -3.11 0.33
CA THR A 121 8.03 -4.00 1.48
C THR A 121 7.09 -5.19 1.30
N SER A 122 7.63 -6.42 1.37
CA SER A 122 6.85 -7.66 1.32
C SER A 122 5.88 -7.66 0.12
N MET A 123 4.57 -7.63 0.34
CA MET A 123 3.55 -7.51 -0.72
C MET A 123 3.83 -6.36 -1.69
N GLY A 124 4.28 -5.19 -1.20
CA GLY A 124 4.63 -4.06 -2.06
C GLY A 124 5.80 -4.34 -2.99
N GLY A 125 6.73 -5.21 -2.59
CA GLY A 125 7.80 -5.73 -3.43
C GLY A 125 7.29 -6.71 -4.48
N LEU A 126 6.34 -7.59 -4.13
CA LEU A 126 5.67 -8.49 -5.08
C LEU A 126 4.94 -7.72 -6.18
N ILE A 127 4.21 -6.66 -5.81
CA ILE A 127 3.55 -5.75 -6.76
C ILE A 127 4.60 -5.12 -7.70
N GLY A 128 5.69 -4.59 -7.14
CA GLY A 128 6.79 -3.99 -7.91
C GLY A 128 7.44 -4.99 -8.87
N MET A 129 7.70 -6.22 -8.44
CA MET A 129 8.21 -7.28 -9.31
C MET A 129 7.24 -7.63 -10.43
N GLY A 130 5.93 -7.73 -10.12
CA GLY A 130 4.89 -7.96 -11.12
C GLY A 130 4.85 -6.87 -12.20
N ILE A 131 4.89 -5.61 -11.77
CA ILE A 131 4.87 -4.46 -12.70
C ILE A 131 6.15 -4.40 -13.55
N THR A 132 7.31 -4.63 -12.96
CA THR A 132 8.59 -4.54 -13.68
C THR A 132 8.88 -5.76 -14.55
N GLY A 133 8.37 -6.92 -14.18
CA GLY A 133 8.59 -8.19 -14.88
C GLY A 133 7.63 -8.44 -16.04
N GLN A 134 6.54 -7.69 -16.14
CA GLN A 134 5.55 -7.87 -17.21
C GLN A 134 5.75 -6.82 -18.31
N PRO A 135 6.19 -7.23 -19.52
CA PRO A 135 6.34 -6.31 -20.64
C PRO A 135 4.99 -5.79 -21.13
N GLY A 136 4.99 -4.57 -21.68
CA GLY A 136 3.82 -3.96 -22.31
C GLY A 136 2.81 -3.31 -21.36
N LEU A 137 3.07 -3.26 -20.06
CA LEU A 137 2.25 -2.48 -19.13
C LEU A 137 2.36 -0.97 -19.42
N PRO A 138 1.27 -0.19 -19.27
CA PRO A 138 1.22 1.23 -19.58
C PRO A 138 1.90 2.09 -18.50
N LEU A 139 3.17 1.85 -18.27
CA LEU A 139 3.98 2.69 -17.38
C LEU A 139 4.33 4.02 -18.07
N PRO A 140 4.29 5.16 -17.38
CA PRO A 140 4.72 6.44 -17.95
C PRO A 140 6.20 6.43 -18.35
N VAL A 141 7.03 5.76 -17.54
CA VAL A 141 8.45 5.47 -17.79
C VAL A 141 8.79 4.13 -17.12
N PRO A 142 9.83 3.41 -17.58
CA PRO A 142 10.29 2.21 -16.89
C PRO A 142 10.73 2.49 -15.45
N VAL A 143 10.50 1.53 -14.55
CA VAL A 143 11.04 1.60 -13.18
C VAL A 143 12.57 1.47 -13.27
N ARG A 144 13.28 2.52 -12.87
CA ARG A 144 14.73 2.60 -12.91
C ARG A 144 15.39 1.76 -11.81
N ARG A 145 14.84 1.81 -10.60
CA ARG A 145 15.33 1.09 -9.43
C ARG A 145 14.17 0.45 -8.71
N LEU A 146 14.31 -0.83 -8.38
CA LEU A 146 13.38 -1.59 -7.56
C LEU A 146 14.10 -2.01 -6.28
N VAL A 147 13.69 -1.45 -5.15
CA VAL A 147 14.16 -1.85 -3.82
C VAL A 147 13.15 -2.85 -3.24
N LEU A 148 13.62 -4.04 -2.93
CA LEU A 148 12.85 -5.10 -2.31
C LEU A 148 13.25 -5.19 -0.83
N ASN A 149 12.31 -4.88 0.04
CA ASN A 149 12.49 -4.97 1.49
C ASN A 149 11.70 -6.18 2.02
N ASP A 150 12.40 -7.10 2.67
CA ASP A 150 11.83 -8.31 3.30
C ASP A 150 11.02 -9.18 2.31
N VAL A 151 11.47 -9.28 1.07
CA VAL A 151 10.87 -10.16 0.04
C VAL A 151 11.87 -10.41 -1.09
N GLY A 152 11.75 -11.57 -1.71
CA GLY A 152 12.47 -11.95 -2.92
C GLY A 152 11.54 -12.66 -3.90
N PRO A 153 12.07 -13.17 -5.01
CA PRO A 153 11.29 -13.87 -6.04
C PRO A 153 10.78 -15.24 -5.57
N VAL A 154 11.28 -15.72 -4.44
CA VAL A 154 10.84 -16.97 -3.81
C VAL A 154 10.31 -16.66 -2.42
N ILE A 155 9.09 -17.10 -2.14
CA ILE A 155 8.44 -16.93 -0.83
C ILE A 155 8.42 -18.30 -0.13
N GLN A 156 8.93 -18.33 1.10
CA GLN A 156 8.90 -19.55 1.91
C GLN A 156 7.48 -19.78 2.42
N TRP A 157 6.97 -21.01 2.26
CA TRP A 157 5.64 -21.39 2.71
C TRP A 157 5.42 -21.15 4.21
N GLN A 158 6.42 -21.40 5.03
CA GLN A 158 6.38 -21.16 6.48
C GLN A 158 6.10 -19.69 6.84
N ALA A 159 6.63 -18.75 6.03
CA ALA A 159 6.35 -17.33 6.24
C ALA A 159 4.86 -17.01 5.99
N LEU A 160 4.27 -17.57 4.94
CA LEU A 160 2.84 -17.41 4.65
C LEU A 160 1.96 -18.04 5.72
N GLN A 161 2.30 -19.22 6.21
CA GLN A 161 1.58 -19.87 7.30
C GLN A 161 1.59 -19.03 8.58
N ARG A 162 2.75 -18.45 8.95
CA ARG A 162 2.86 -17.56 10.11
C ARG A 162 1.96 -16.33 9.97
N ILE A 163 1.95 -15.70 8.81
CA ILE A 163 1.10 -14.52 8.54
C ILE A 163 -0.38 -14.90 8.66
N GLY A 164 -0.78 -16.06 8.14
CA GLY A 164 -2.15 -16.55 8.20
C GLY A 164 -2.70 -16.77 9.63
N GLN A 165 -1.83 -16.94 10.62
CA GLN A 165 -2.25 -17.14 12.01
C GLN A 165 -2.84 -15.87 12.66
N TYR A 166 -2.44 -14.69 12.24
CA TYR A 166 -2.91 -13.42 12.83
C TYR A 166 -3.68 -12.53 11.86
N LEU A 167 -3.59 -12.80 10.56
CA LEU A 167 -4.27 -12.00 9.56
C LEU A 167 -5.79 -12.12 9.69
N GLY A 168 -6.48 -10.97 9.65
CA GLY A 168 -7.94 -10.91 9.70
C GLY A 168 -8.54 -11.18 11.09
N GLN A 169 -7.74 -11.31 12.13
CA GLN A 169 -8.25 -11.40 13.50
C GLN A 169 -8.75 -10.02 13.95
N PRO A 170 -10.03 -9.89 14.33
CA PRO A 170 -10.54 -8.62 14.85
C PRO A 170 -9.85 -8.31 16.18
N ALA A 171 -9.37 -7.08 16.32
CA ALA A 171 -8.75 -6.64 17.55
C ALA A 171 -9.38 -5.32 18.01
N ARG A 172 -9.51 -5.16 19.33
CA ARG A 172 -9.96 -3.92 19.96
C ARG A 172 -9.03 -3.57 21.10
N PHE A 173 -8.71 -2.31 21.23
CA PHE A 173 -7.75 -1.82 22.20
C PHE A 173 -8.34 -0.64 22.97
N ALA A 174 -8.06 -0.58 24.26
CA ALA A 174 -8.46 0.56 25.11
C ALA A 174 -7.56 1.77 24.90
N SER A 175 -6.34 1.58 24.40
CA SER A 175 -5.37 2.65 24.19
C SER A 175 -4.42 2.34 23.03
N LEU A 176 -3.78 3.39 22.52
CA LEU A 176 -2.72 3.26 21.52
C LEU A 176 -1.54 2.42 22.04
N GLN A 177 -1.19 2.54 23.32
CA GLN A 177 -0.11 1.74 23.92
C GLN A 177 -0.45 0.25 23.88
N GLN A 178 -1.68 -0.13 24.25
CA GLN A 178 -2.12 -1.53 24.18
C GLN A 178 -2.09 -2.07 22.74
N ALA A 179 -2.50 -1.25 21.77
CA ALA A 179 -2.41 -1.62 20.36
C ALA A 179 -0.95 -1.82 19.91
N ALA A 180 -0.07 -0.88 20.29
CA ALA A 180 1.36 -0.94 19.99
C ALA A 180 2.02 -2.19 20.59
N ASP A 181 1.70 -2.55 21.83
CA ASP A 181 2.23 -3.74 22.49
C ASP A 181 1.78 -5.03 21.79
N ALA A 182 0.51 -5.09 21.39
CA ALA A 182 -0.03 -6.23 20.64
C ALA A 182 0.62 -6.37 19.25
N MET A 183 0.83 -5.25 18.54
CA MET A 183 1.52 -5.25 17.24
C MET A 183 2.99 -5.64 17.40
N TRP A 184 3.66 -5.18 18.45
CA TRP A 184 5.05 -5.55 18.73
C TRP A 184 5.21 -7.06 18.92
N ALA A 185 4.28 -7.71 19.62
CA ALA A 185 4.33 -9.14 19.89
C ALA A 185 4.44 -10.01 18.62
N ILE A 186 3.89 -9.54 17.50
CA ILE A 186 3.93 -10.23 16.20
C ILE A 186 4.96 -9.63 15.22
N SER A 187 5.65 -8.55 15.59
CA SER A 187 6.54 -7.77 14.70
C SER A 187 7.97 -7.63 15.25
N THR A 188 8.38 -8.47 16.18
CA THR A 188 9.73 -8.42 16.81
C THR A 188 10.87 -8.52 15.80
N SER A 189 10.62 -9.09 14.61
CA SER A 189 11.59 -9.19 13.52
C SER A 189 11.78 -7.90 12.71
N PHE A 190 11.02 -6.82 13.00
CA PHE A 190 11.14 -5.54 12.27
C PHE A 190 12.42 -4.74 12.62
N GLY A 191 13.27 -5.31 13.44
CA GLY A 191 14.51 -4.69 13.90
C GLY A 191 14.31 -3.81 15.14
N PRO A 192 15.39 -3.19 15.63
CA PRO A 192 15.36 -2.43 16.86
C PRO A 192 14.58 -1.12 16.70
N HIS A 193 13.64 -0.89 17.62
CA HIS A 193 12.89 0.36 17.74
C HIS A 193 12.90 0.81 19.18
N THR A 194 12.99 2.11 19.43
CA THR A 194 12.66 2.66 20.73
C THR A 194 11.15 2.57 20.97
N PRO A 195 10.67 2.55 22.23
CA PRO A 195 9.23 2.56 22.51
C PRO A 195 8.49 3.71 21.82
N ALA A 196 9.09 4.90 21.77
CA ALA A 196 8.50 6.07 21.12
C ALA A 196 8.38 5.89 19.58
N GLN A 197 9.40 5.34 18.94
CA GLN A 197 9.36 5.04 17.50
C GLN A 197 8.30 4.00 17.17
N TRP A 198 8.20 2.95 18.01
CA TRP A 198 7.20 1.90 17.81
C TRP A 198 5.78 2.42 18.04
N LEU A 199 5.56 3.25 19.05
CA LEU A 199 4.28 3.87 19.32
C LEU A 199 3.83 4.76 18.16
N GLU A 200 4.75 5.54 17.58
CA GLU A 200 4.45 6.40 16.43
C GLU A 200 4.14 5.58 15.17
N LEU A 201 4.90 4.51 14.90
CA LEU A 201 4.63 3.58 13.80
C LEU A 201 3.26 2.89 13.95
N SER A 202 2.85 2.60 15.18
CA SER A 202 1.57 1.96 15.48
C SER A 202 0.37 2.90 15.39
N ARG A 203 0.58 4.21 15.62
CA ARG A 203 -0.49 5.22 15.62
C ARG A 203 -1.33 5.21 14.35
N ALA A 204 -0.69 5.09 13.20
CA ALA A 204 -1.36 5.10 11.92
C ALA A 204 -2.13 3.80 11.63
N MET A 205 -1.84 2.73 12.38
CA MET A 205 -2.43 1.39 12.18
C MET A 205 -3.78 1.21 12.88
N VAL A 206 -4.16 2.12 13.73
CA VAL A 206 -5.42 2.06 14.48
C VAL A 206 -6.34 3.20 14.09
N ARG A 207 -7.63 2.98 14.26
CA ARG A 207 -8.67 4.01 14.11
C ARG A 207 -9.53 4.04 15.36
N GLU A 208 -10.03 5.22 15.69
CA GLU A 208 -11.04 5.37 16.75
C GLU A 208 -12.35 4.70 16.33
N LEU A 209 -12.92 3.95 17.23
CA LEU A 209 -14.26 3.39 17.08
C LEU A 209 -15.29 4.38 17.61
N PRO A 210 -16.43 4.55 16.90
CA PRO A 210 -17.51 5.40 17.39
C PRO A 210 -18.05 4.87 18.73
N HIS A 211 -18.58 5.75 19.58
CA HIS A 211 -19.18 5.37 20.87
C HIS A 211 -20.33 4.37 20.71
N SER A 212 -21.09 4.43 19.60
CA SER A 212 -22.10 3.44 19.24
C SER A 212 -21.56 2.03 19.04
N ALA A 213 -20.25 1.87 18.76
CA ALA A 213 -19.56 0.59 18.63
C ALA A 213 -18.76 0.22 19.90
N GLY A 214 -19.03 0.89 21.04
CA GLY A 214 -18.37 0.64 22.32
C GLY A 214 -17.10 1.44 22.57
N GLY A 215 -16.74 2.37 21.68
CA GLY A 215 -15.52 3.19 21.79
C GLY A 215 -14.22 2.38 21.70
N GLY A 216 -13.09 3.03 21.96
CA GLY A 216 -11.76 2.41 21.88
C GLY A 216 -11.12 2.51 20.49
N LEU A 217 -10.15 1.64 20.22
CA LEU A 217 -9.40 1.58 18.96
C LEU A 217 -9.54 0.21 18.29
N ALA A 218 -9.52 0.17 16.95
CA ALA A 218 -9.45 -1.04 16.14
C ALA A 218 -8.44 -0.90 15.01
#